data_934051c0709a8be677f6f0d698c34ea5
#
_entry.id   934051c0709a8be677f6f0d698c34ea5
#
_cell.length_a   1.000
_cell.length_b   1.000
_cell.length_c   1.000
_cell.angle_alpha   90.00
_cell.angle_beta   90.00
_cell.angle_gamma   90.00
#
_symmetry.space_group_name_H-M   'P 1'
#
loop_
_entity.id
_entity.type
_entity.pdbx_description
1 polymer ?
#
loop_
_entity_poly.entity_id
_entity_poly.type
_entity_poly.pdbx_seq_one_letter_code
_entity_poly.pdbx_strand_id
1 'polypeptide(L)'
;MILAGWVNRQQQEIIEFQNAQIRAFMKKMGRKRILLTDDQRRVLAVKGKTLGRTTLSQLTTIVTPDTILRWHRRLIAAKWDFSNRRAKAQGRPPVPDRVVRLVLRFAKENPTWGYDRIQGALFNLGHRISDTSVGNILKENGIEPAPKRRATTTWKTFLKAHWDSIAAIDFTTVEVWTRHGLTTFYILVAMRLNTRHVEIAGVTANPDGNWVRQMARNLTGYDGFLLDASYLLIDRDTRFLPLRAYMNEMTDTKIVLLPPRSPNLNAHLERFMRSLKSECLDRMIFFGRRSLERALKQFVAHYYLERNHQELENRIIEPGAEVGRENGEIQCRERLGGMLRYYYREAA
;
A
#
# COMPACT_ATOMS: atom_id res chain seq x y z
N MET A 1 30.52 -38.03 -59.54
CA MET A 1 29.16 -37.61 -59.05
C MET A 1 28.31 -38.80 -58.56
N ILE A 2 28.36 -39.98 -59.11
CA ILE A 2 27.51 -41.14 -58.75
C ILE A 2 27.76 -41.64 -57.32
N LEU A 3 29.02 -41.76 -56.86
CA LEU A 3 29.41 -42.22 -55.52
C LEU A 3 28.93 -41.25 -54.41
N ALA A 4 29.01 -39.95 -54.64
CA ALA A 4 28.55 -38.94 -53.67
C ALA A 4 27.01 -39.00 -53.50
N GLY A 5 26.29 -39.22 -54.58
CA GLY A 5 24.82 -39.37 -54.53
C GLY A 5 24.39 -40.68 -53.83
N TRP A 6 25.12 -41.78 -54.03
CA TRP A 6 24.84 -43.05 -53.35
C TRP A 6 25.13 -42.95 -51.83
N VAL A 7 26.27 -42.39 -51.40
CA VAL A 7 26.61 -42.16 -50.01
C VAL A 7 25.58 -41.28 -49.35
N ASN A 8 25.14 -40.24 -50.01
CA ASN A 8 24.14 -39.32 -49.47
C ASN A 8 22.77 -39.99 -49.27
N ARG A 9 22.35 -40.87 -50.18
CA ARG A 9 21.12 -41.67 -50.06
C ARG A 9 21.20 -42.65 -48.89
N GLN A 10 22.30 -43.38 -48.75
CA GLN A 10 22.50 -44.33 -47.69
C GLN A 10 22.56 -43.64 -46.30
N GLN A 11 23.16 -42.47 -46.22
CA GLN A 11 23.14 -41.65 -44.98
C GLN A 11 21.71 -41.16 -44.66
N GLN A 12 20.93 -40.81 -45.68
CA GLN A 12 19.56 -40.40 -45.48
C GLN A 12 18.70 -41.54 -44.93
N GLU A 13 18.82 -42.76 -45.47
CA GLU A 13 18.11 -43.94 -44.96
C GLU A 13 18.47 -44.28 -43.51
N ILE A 14 19.76 -44.17 -43.13
CA ILE A 14 20.22 -44.36 -41.76
C ILE A 14 19.60 -43.30 -40.82
N ILE A 15 19.56 -42.05 -41.23
CA ILE A 15 18.96 -40.97 -40.47
C ILE A 15 17.45 -41.19 -40.26
N GLU A 16 16.76 -41.63 -41.32
CA GLU A 16 15.31 -41.90 -41.28
C GLU A 16 15.01 -43.08 -40.32
N PHE A 17 15.81 -44.13 -40.39
CA PHE A 17 15.73 -45.28 -39.48
C PHE A 17 15.95 -44.84 -38.01
N GLN A 18 17.00 -44.07 -37.72
CA GLN A 18 17.29 -43.56 -36.39
C GLN A 18 16.12 -42.66 -35.89
N ASN A 19 15.59 -41.80 -36.72
CA ASN A 19 14.43 -40.96 -36.38
C ASN A 19 13.18 -41.81 -36.09
N ALA A 20 12.97 -42.90 -36.82
CA ALA A 20 11.88 -43.86 -36.57
C ALA A 20 12.02 -44.52 -35.21
N GLN A 21 13.26 -44.99 -34.86
CA GLN A 21 13.56 -45.57 -33.56
C GLN A 21 13.29 -44.54 -32.42
N ILE A 22 13.80 -43.33 -32.56
CA ILE A 22 13.59 -42.27 -31.55
C ILE A 22 12.07 -42.01 -31.34
N ARG A 23 11.28 -41.91 -32.44
CA ARG A 23 9.84 -41.77 -32.35
C ARG A 23 9.16 -42.92 -31.64
N ALA A 24 9.58 -44.16 -31.93
CA ALA A 24 9.05 -45.35 -31.28
C ALA A 24 9.34 -45.34 -29.74
N PHE A 25 10.58 -45.01 -29.35
CA PHE A 25 10.95 -44.87 -27.94
C PHE A 25 10.16 -43.76 -27.25
N MET A 26 10.02 -42.56 -27.85
CA MET A 26 9.26 -41.48 -27.30
C MET A 26 7.79 -41.87 -27.12
N LYS A 27 7.18 -42.56 -28.09
CA LYS A 27 5.80 -43.07 -28.00
C LYS A 27 5.65 -44.08 -26.85
N LYS A 28 6.63 -44.99 -26.67
CA LYS A 28 6.62 -45.97 -25.58
C LYS A 28 6.81 -45.34 -24.21
N MET A 29 7.61 -44.28 -24.08
CA MET A 29 7.78 -43.52 -22.85
C MET A 29 6.59 -42.64 -22.48
N GLY A 30 5.77 -42.26 -23.43
CA GLY A 30 4.57 -41.42 -23.23
C GLY A 30 4.94 -40.03 -22.66
N ARG A 31 4.19 -39.57 -21.64
CA ARG A 31 4.41 -38.27 -20.99
C ARG A 31 5.51 -38.26 -19.92
N LYS A 32 6.25 -39.34 -19.72
CA LYS A 32 7.30 -39.38 -18.69
C LYS A 32 8.47 -38.46 -19.07
N ARG A 33 8.90 -37.66 -18.09
CA ARG A 33 10.04 -36.76 -18.28
C ARG A 33 11.34 -37.53 -18.44
N ILE A 34 12.05 -37.27 -19.54
CA ILE A 34 13.39 -37.84 -19.76
C ILE A 34 14.41 -37.06 -18.94
N LEU A 35 15.01 -37.70 -17.96
CA LEU A 35 16.08 -37.12 -17.13
C LEU A 35 17.43 -37.45 -17.77
N LEU A 36 18.13 -36.44 -18.26
CA LEU A 36 19.45 -36.52 -18.83
C LEU A 36 20.52 -36.14 -17.80
N THR A 37 21.60 -36.87 -17.74
CA THR A 37 22.77 -36.49 -16.94
C THR A 37 23.46 -35.26 -17.55
N ASP A 38 24.35 -34.62 -16.79
CA ASP A 38 25.05 -33.42 -17.28
C ASP A 38 26.00 -33.75 -18.45
N ASP A 39 26.62 -34.95 -18.46
CA ASP A 39 27.44 -35.40 -19.58
C ASP A 39 26.60 -35.63 -20.84
N GLN A 40 25.44 -36.25 -20.73
CA GLN A 40 24.53 -36.42 -21.85
C GLN A 40 24.07 -35.07 -22.42
N ARG A 41 23.73 -34.08 -21.53
CA ARG A 41 23.39 -32.72 -21.94
C ARG A 41 24.55 -32.04 -22.66
N ARG A 42 25.81 -32.25 -22.18
CA ARG A 42 27.02 -31.67 -22.77
C ARG A 42 27.23 -32.21 -24.18
N VAL A 43 27.14 -33.53 -24.38
CA VAL A 43 27.31 -34.17 -25.69
C VAL A 43 26.24 -33.64 -26.68
N LEU A 44 24.98 -33.62 -26.29
CA LEU A 44 23.89 -33.11 -27.12
C LEU A 44 24.07 -31.62 -27.43
N ALA A 45 24.51 -30.83 -26.48
CA ALA A 45 24.73 -29.37 -26.65
C ALA A 45 25.83 -29.09 -27.69
N VAL A 46 26.97 -29.78 -27.59
CA VAL A 46 28.11 -29.61 -28.51
C VAL A 46 27.71 -30.02 -29.93
N LYS A 47 27.20 -31.27 -30.08
CA LYS A 47 26.77 -31.77 -31.41
C LYS A 47 25.62 -30.96 -32.00
N GLY A 48 24.65 -30.57 -31.19
CA GLY A 48 23.51 -29.75 -31.64
C GLY A 48 23.92 -28.34 -32.07
N LYS A 49 24.95 -27.73 -31.47
CA LYS A 49 25.46 -26.43 -31.91
C LYS A 49 26.06 -26.52 -33.34
N THR A 50 26.75 -27.58 -33.66
CA THR A 50 27.34 -27.81 -35.00
C THR A 50 26.26 -27.89 -36.07
N LEU A 51 25.11 -28.51 -35.75
CA LEU A 51 24.00 -28.63 -36.69
C LEU A 51 23.20 -27.33 -36.88
N GLY A 52 23.16 -26.50 -35.88
CA GLY A 52 22.38 -25.26 -35.87
C GLY A 52 20.88 -25.49 -35.69
N ARG A 53 20.14 -24.38 -35.51
CA ARG A 53 18.71 -24.43 -35.18
C ARG A 53 17.84 -25.01 -36.31
N THR A 54 18.10 -24.63 -37.53
CA THR A 54 17.32 -25.06 -38.70
C THR A 54 17.37 -26.56 -38.90
N THR A 55 18.56 -27.13 -38.89
CA THR A 55 18.76 -28.57 -39.03
C THR A 55 18.19 -29.35 -37.84
N LEU A 56 18.41 -28.86 -36.61
CA LEU A 56 17.82 -29.49 -35.42
C LEU A 56 16.28 -29.49 -35.43
N SER A 57 15.62 -28.50 -36.04
CA SER A 57 14.15 -28.48 -36.16
C SER A 57 13.61 -29.51 -37.16
N GLN A 58 14.44 -30.01 -38.08
CA GLN A 58 14.08 -31.03 -39.07
C GLN A 58 14.31 -32.46 -38.51
N LEU A 59 15.09 -32.59 -37.42
CA LEU A 59 15.39 -33.87 -36.80
C LEU A 59 14.40 -34.22 -35.70
N THR A 60 14.16 -35.50 -35.49
CA THR A 60 13.41 -35.97 -34.30
C THR A 60 14.36 -35.94 -33.10
N THR A 61 14.15 -34.97 -32.20
CA THR A 61 14.97 -34.79 -31.00
C THR A 61 14.19 -35.08 -29.72
N ILE A 62 14.86 -35.65 -28.71
CA ILE A 62 14.27 -35.96 -27.38
C ILE A 62 13.98 -34.73 -26.54
N VAL A 63 14.54 -33.57 -26.90
CA VAL A 63 14.32 -32.24 -26.30
C VAL A 63 14.30 -31.21 -27.40
N THR A 64 13.67 -30.07 -27.14
CA THR A 64 13.54 -29.01 -28.17
C THR A 64 14.90 -28.45 -28.61
N PRO A 65 15.06 -28.03 -29.87
CA PRO A 65 16.28 -27.39 -30.38
C PRO A 65 16.75 -26.22 -29.49
N ASP A 66 15.81 -25.39 -29.02
CA ASP A 66 16.13 -24.26 -28.13
C ASP A 66 16.69 -24.70 -26.79
N THR A 67 16.28 -25.84 -26.26
CA THR A 67 16.83 -26.43 -25.03
C THR A 67 18.29 -26.89 -25.24
N ILE A 68 18.59 -27.55 -26.37
CA ILE A 68 19.94 -27.97 -26.73
C ILE A 68 20.87 -26.76 -26.86
N LEU A 69 20.46 -25.77 -27.60
CA LEU A 69 21.23 -24.54 -27.82
C LEU A 69 21.40 -23.70 -26.53
N ARG A 70 20.44 -23.73 -25.61
CA ARG A 70 20.55 -23.13 -24.29
C ARG A 70 21.57 -23.82 -23.43
N TRP A 71 21.67 -25.16 -23.47
CA TRP A 71 22.72 -25.92 -22.76
C TRP A 71 24.09 -25.52 -23.28
N HIS A 72 24.27 -25.41 -24.60
CA HIS A 72 25.54 -24.96 -25.18
C HIS A 72 25.94 -23.56 -24.70
N ARG A 73 25.01 -22.61 -24.69
CA ARG A 73 25.27 -21.25 -24.15
C ARG A 73 25.70 -21.28 -22.69
N ARG A 74 25.09 -22.15 -21.86
CA ARG A 74 25.49 -22.34 -20.47
C ARG A 74 26.88 -22.92 -20.32
N LEU A 75 27.27 -23.89 -21.18
CA LEU A 75 28.62 -24.47 -21.18
C LEU A 75 29.67 -23.41 -21.52
N ILE A 76 29.40 -22.53 -22.48
CA ILE A 76 30.30 -21.42 -22.81
C ILE A 76 30.38 -20.44 -21.63
N ALA A 77 29.24 -20.04 -21.07
CA ALA A 77 29.23 -19.14 -19.93
C ALA A 77 30.04 -19.70 -18.75
N ALA A 78 29.86 -20.96 -18.43
CA ALA A 78 30.63 -21.64 -17.37
C ALA A 78 32.12 -21.71 -17.65
N LYS A 79 32.55 -21.91 -18.95
CA LYS A 79 33.96 -21.89 -19.34
C LYS A 79 34.62 -20.53 -19.14
N TRP A 80 33.86 -19.42 -19.32
CA TRP A 80 34.34 -18.05 -19.19
C TRP A 80 33.97 -17.40 -17.86
N ASP A 81 33.41 -18.15 -16.91
CA ASP A 81 33.12 -17.69 -15.56
C ASP A 81 34.38 -17.78 -14.69
N PHE A 82 35.06 -16.67 -14.54
CA PHE A 82 36.22 -16.50 -13.67
C PHE A 82 35.87 -15.88 -12.31
N SER A 83 34.60 -15.83 -11.93
CA SER A 83 34.14 -15.19 -10.67
C SER A 83 34.88 -15.77 -9.45
N ASN A 84 35.16 -17.05 -9.42
CA ASN A 84 35.94 -17.72 -8.36
C ASN A 84 37.43 -17.42 -8.38
N ARG A 85 37.97 -16.92 -9.51
CA ARG A 85 39.39 -16.57 -9.66
C ARG A 85 39.66 -15.09 -9.44
N ARG A 86 38.63 -14.26 -9.39
CA ARG A 86 38.77 -12.87 -8.99
C ARG A 86 39.17 -12.89 -7.53
N ALA A 87 40.44 -12.66 -7.23
CA ALA A 87 40.86 -12.28 -5.89
C ALA A 87 39.93 -11.12 -5.51
N LYS A 88 39.22 -11.24 -4.35
CA LYS A 88 38.45 -10.11 -3.80
C LYS A 88 39.43 -8.94 -3.77
N ALA A 89 39.21 -7.96 -4.65
CA ALA A 89 39.99 -6.73 -4.58
C ALA A 89 39.93 -6.28 -3.11
N GLN A 90 41.08 -6.12 -2.49
CA GLN A 90 41.16 -5.61 -1.13
C GLN A 90 40.42 -4.28 -1.15
N GLY A 91 39.21 -4.24 -0.62
CA GLY A 91 38.42 -3.02 -0.50
C GLY A 91 39.15 -2.02 0.41
N ARG A 92 38.62 -0.82 0.53
CA ARG A 92 39.11 0.17 1.49
C ARG A 92 39.22 -0.49 2.86
N PRO A 93 40.34 -0.30 3.58
CA PRO A 93 40.50 -0.83 4.94
C PRO A 93 39.31 -0.47 5.82
N PRO A 94 38.85 -1.36 6.70
CA PRO A 94 37.76 -1.06 7.63
C PRO A 94 38.13 0.10 8.53
N VAL A 95 37.11 0.83 9.00
CA VAL A 95 37.30 1.91 9.97
C VAL A 95 37.85 1.31 11.27
N PRO A 96 38.92 1.87 11.85
CA PRO A 96 39.49 1.35 13.10
C PRO A 96 38.46 1.27 14.24
N ASP A 97 38.47 0.18 15.02
CA ASP A 97 37.51 -0.06 16.09
C ASP A 97 37.42 1.08 17.12
N ARG A 98 38.53 1.76 17.38
CA ARG A 98 38.56 2.95 18.25
C ARG A 98 37.62 4.05 17.73
N VAL A 99 37.57 4.26 16.40
CA VAL A 99 36.72 5.28 15.79
C VAL A 99 35.27 4.83 15.78
N VAL A 100 35.03 3.54 15.53
CA VAL A 100 33.68 2.96 15.64
C VAL A 100 33.10 3.17 17.04
N ARG A 101 33.87 2.89 18.09
CA ARG A 101 33.45 3.13 19.49
C ARG A 101 33.14 4.60 19.77
N LEU A 102 33.90 5.54 19.22
CA LEU A 102 33.63 6.97 19.38
C LEU A 102 32.33 7.38 18.67
N VAL A 103 32.09 6.90 17.44
CA VAL A 103 30.82 7.13 16.72
C VAL A 103 29.62 6.67 17.53
N LEU A 104 29.67 5.43 18.05
CA LEU A 104 28.60 4.86 18.88
C LEU A 104 28.39 5.62 20.18
N ARG A 105 29.47 6.03 20.83
CA ARG A 105 29.43 6.84 22.06
C ARG A 105 28.78 8.20 21.79
N PHE A 106 29.21 8.93 20.77
CA PHE A 106 28.65 10.25 20.43
C PHE A 106 27.17 10.17 20.07
N ALA A 107 26.78 9.13 19.33
CA ALA A 107 25.38 8.92 18.98
C ALA A 107 24.49 8.59 20.20
N LYS A 108 24.99 7.85 21.18
CA LYS A 108 24.28 7.51 22.43
C LYS A 108 24.19 8.69 23.39
N GLU A 109 25.29 9.38 23.59
CA GLU A 109 25.36 10.53 24.51
C GLU A 109 24.61 11.76 23.95
N ASN A 110 24.51 11.87 22.59
CA ASN A 110 23.86 13.00 21.90
C ASN A 110 22.80 12.52 20.89
N PRO A 111 21.61 12.11 21.34
CA PRO A 111 20.56 11.57 20.46
C PRO A 111 20.09 12.52 19.35
N THR A 112 20.38 13.81 19.49
CA THR A 112 20.01 14.86 18.50
C THR A 112 21.06 15.11 17.44
N TRP A 113 22.26 14.51 17.55
CA TRP A 113 23.33 14.75 16.58
C TRP A 113 23.11 13.95 15.29
N GLY A 114 23.11 14.65 14.17
CA GLY A 114 23.16 14.06 12.83
C GLY A 114 24.55 13.53 12.48
N TYR A 115 24.67 12.88 11.36
CA TYR A 115 25.93 12.30 10.87
C TYR A 115 27.01 13.35 10.70
N ASP A 116 26.68 14.51 10.11
CA ASP A 116 27.61 15.63 9.91
C ASP A 116 28.19 16.14 11.21
N ARG A 117 27.35 16.24 12.26
CA ARG A 117 27.79 16.73 13.56
C ARG A 117 28.70 15.73 14.27
N ILE A 118 28.41 14.44 14.15
CA ILE A 118 29.27 13.36 14.66
C ILE A 118 30.61 13.36 13.89
N GLN A 119 30.55 13.51 12.55
CA GLN A 119 31.73 13.63 11.70
C GLN A 119 32.60 14.82 12.12
N GLY A 120 32.00 16.00 12.33
CA GLY A 120 32.70 17.20 12.79
C GLY A 120 33.37 17.02 14.15
N ALA A 121 32.69 16.36 15.11
CA ALA A 121 33.27 16.04 16.41
C ALA A 121 34.47 15.07 16.31
N LEU A 122 34.38 14.08 15.40
CA LEU A 122 35.50 13.16 15.13
C LEU A 122 36.67 13.88 14.46
N PHE A 123 36.38 14.82 13.55
CA PHE A 123 37.42 15.66 12.90
C PHE A 123 38.20 16.48 13.93
N ASN A 124 37.51 17.07 14.92
CA ASN A 124 38.14 17.79 16.03
C ASN A 124 39.05 16.90 16.88
N LEU A 125 38.83 15.57 16.88
CA LEU A 125 39.69 14.58 17.55
C LEU A 125 40.77 13.98 16.61
N GLY A 126 40.97 14.56 15.41
CA GLY A 126 41.94 14.13 14.43
C GLY A 126 41.53 12.92 13.57
N HIS A 127 40.24 12.49 13.64
CA HIS A 127 39.75 11.38 12.85
C HIS A 127 38.98 11.85 11.62
N ARG A 128 39.49 11.57 10.42
CA ARG A 128 38.88 11.92 9.13
C ARG A 128 38.07 10.71 8.61
N ILE A 129 36.77 10.75 8.77
CA ILE A 129 35.82 9.80 8.16
C ILE A 129 34.70 10.57 7.47
N SER A 130 34.02 9.96 6.50
CA SER A 130 32.87 10.57 5.84
C SER A 130 31.59 10.41 6.69
N ASP A 131 30.62 11.30 6.49
CA ASP A 131 29.26 11.21 7.00
C ASP A 131 28.59 9.89 6.64
N THR A 132 28.79 9.42 5.42
CA THR A 132 28.33 8.10 4.93
C THR A 132 28.92 6.95 5.75
N SER A 133 30.20 7.03 6.12
CA SER A 133 30.83 6.03 7.00
C SER A 133 30.26 6.06 8.42
N VAL A 134 29.97 7.24 8.95
CA VAL A 134 29.26 7.41 10.23
C VAL A 134 27.88 6.77 10.15
N GLY A 135 27.15 7.04 9.05
CA GLY A 135 25.81 6.47 8.81
C GLY A 135 25.83 4.93 8.75
N ASN A 136 26.79 4.34 8.02
CA ASN A 136 26.94 2.88 7.91
C ASN A 136 27.26 2.24 9.28
N ILE A 137 28.18 2.79 10.03
CA ILE A 137 28.54 2.31 11.39
C ILE A 137 27.30 2.33 12.30
N LEU A 138 26.53 3.40 12.29
CA LEU A 138 25.33 3.51 13.12
C LEU A 138 24.25 2.50 12.69
N LYS A 139 24.05 2.34 11.38
CA LYS A 139 23.09 1.38 10.82
C LYS A 139 23.45 -0.08 11.14
N GLU A 140 24.72 -0.45 10.99
CA GLU A 140 25.23 -1.79 11.33
C GLU A 140 25.06 -2.12 12.82
N ASN A 141 25.09 -1.11 13.68
CA ASN A 141 24.86 -1.26 15.12
C ASN A 141 23.42 -0.98 15.57
N GLY A 142 22.45 -0.93 14.63
CA GLY A 142 21.02 -0.75 14.93
C GLY A 142 20.65 0.63 15.49
N ILE A 143 21.50 1.65 15.30
CA ILE A 143 21.24 3.02 15.76
C ILE A 143 20.68 3.85 14.61
N GLU A 144 19.44 4.27 14.75
CA GLU A 144 18.72 5.11 13.76
C GLU A 144 19.34 6.53 13.63
N PRO A 145 19.18 7.21 12.48
CA PRO A 145 19.64 8.60 12.29
C PRO A 145 18.93 9.58 13.26
N ALA A 146 19.57 10.70 13.58
CA ALA A 146 19.11 11.68 14.56
C ALA A 146 17.63 12.12 14.41
N PRO A 147 17.10 12.43 13.22
CA PRO A 147 15.67 12.73 13.05
C PRO A 147 14.76 11.61 13.51
N LYS A 148 15.11 10.35 13.22
CA LYS A 148 14.34 9.17 13.63
C LYS A 148 14.57 8.77 15.08
N ARG A 149 15.78 8.98 15.65
CA ARG A 149 16.05 8.79 17.09
C ARG A 149 15.20 9.73 17.94
N ARG A 150 14.84 10.91 17.40
CA ARG A 150 13.99 11.91 18.06
C ARG A 150 12.49 11.61 17.87
N ALA A 151 12.13 10.89 16.81
CA ALA A 151 10.76 10.46 16.53
C ALA A 151 10.44 9.22 17.38
N THR A 152 10.29 9.43 18.67
CA THR A 152 10.09 8.36 19.64
C THR A 152 8.76 7.67 19.55
N THR A 153 7.82 8.23 18.78
CA THR A 153 6.48 7.63 18.64
C THR A 153 6.13 7.48 17.17
N THR A 154 6.00 6.24 16.70
CA THR A 154 5.44 6.01 15.35
C THR A 154 3.98 6.45 15.34
N TRP A 155 3.47 6.85 14.15
CA TRP A 155 2.05 7.18 14.01
C TRP A 155 1.14 6.07 14.54
N LYS A 156 1.50 4.82 14.28
CA LYS A 156 0.78 3.65 14.80
C LYS A 156 0.74 3.61 16.34
N THR A 157 1.86 3.90 16.98
CA THR A 157 1.96 3.94 18.46
C THR A 157 1.17 5.12 19.02
N PHE A 158 1.25 6.30 18.39
CA PHE A 158 0.45 7.47 18.74
C PHE A 158 -1.04 7.18 18.66
N LEU A 159 -1.52 6.66 17.52
CA LEU A 159 -2.92 6.30 17.35
C LEU A 159 -3.37 5.27 18.40
N LYS A 160 -2.57 4.22 18.64
CA LYS A 160 -2.91 3.21 19.64
C LYS A 160 -3.02 3.78 21.07
N ALA A 161 -2.13 4.70 21.43
CA ALA A 161 -2.11 5.29 22.78
C ALA A 161 -3.26 6.30 23.02
N HIS A 162 -3.76 6.94 21.96
CA HIS A 162 -4.76 8.01 22.06
C HIS A 162 -6.07 7.68 21.33
N TRP A 163 -6.27 6.40 20.96
CA TRP A 163 -7.35 5.97 20.08
C TRP A 163 -8.73 6.45 20.51
N ASP A 164 -8.99 6.41 21.80
CA ASP A 164 -10.30 6.75 22.36
C ASP A 164 -10.60 8.25 22.39
N SER A 165 -9.59 9.09 22.26
CA SER A 165 -9.70 10.54 22.33
C SER A 165 -9.34 11.26 21.03
N ILE A 166 -9.22 10.53 19.92
CA ILE A 166 -8.92 11.11 18.61
C ILE A 166 -10.19 11.32 17.81
N ALA A 167 -10.35 12.53 17.30
CA ALA A 167 -11.30 12.86 16.24
C ALA A 167 -10.57 13.30 14.98
N ALA A 168 -11.26 13.21 13.85
CA ALA A 168 -10.79 13.70 12.55
C ALA A 168 -11.87 14.59 11.93
N ILE A 169 -11.46 15.59 11.16
CA ILE A 169 -12.38 16.47 10.44
C ILE A 169 -11.86 16.71 9.04
N ASP A 170 -12.77 16.72 8.08
CA ASP A 170 -12.42 16.98 6.69
C ASP A 170 -13.62 17.49 5.87
N PHE A 171 -13.34 18.04 4.69
CA PHE A 171 -14.33 18.50 3.73
C PHE A 171 -14.55 17.47 2.61
N THR A 172 -15.81 17.32 2.22
CA THR A 172 -16.18 16.72 0.95
C THR A 172 -17.07 17.67 0.16
N THR A 173 -17.16 17.48 -1.16
CA THR A 173 -17.94 18.35 -2.04
C THR A 173 -18.97 17.58 -2.83
N VAL A 174 -20.06 18.26 -3.21
CA VAL A 174 -21.10 17.75 -4.09
C VAL A 174 -21.69 18.89 -4.90
N GLU A 175 -22.10 18.61 -6.13
CA GLU A 175 -22.79 19.55 -6.99
C GLU A 175 -24.30 19.53 -6.73
N VAL A 176 -24.89 20.72 -6.58
CA VAL A 176 -26.31 20.93 -6.25
C VAL A 176 -26.92 21.90 -7.24
N TRP A 177 -28.05 21.58 -7.82
CA TRP A 177 -28.84 22.50 -8.63
C TRP A 177 -29.52 23.54 -7.76
N THR A 178 -29.21 24.79 -7.97
CA THR A 178 -29.79 25.93 -7.29
C THR A 178 -30.54 26.83 -8.26
N ARG A 179 -31.22 27.87 -7.78
CA ARG A 179 -31.85 28.86 -8.63
C ARG A 179 -30.85 29.63 -9.51
N HIS A 180 -29.58 29.61 -9.15
CA HIS A 180 -28.48 30.26 -9.88
C HIS A 180 -27.68 29.26 -10.75
N GLY A 181 -28.17 28.04 -10.93
CA GLY A 181 -27.50 26.97 -11.66
C GLY A 181 -26.81 25.97 -10.75
N LEU A 182 -25.90 25.18 -11.33
CA LEU A 182 -25.12 24.17 -10.64
C LEU A 182 -24.10 24.84 -9.73
N THR A 183 -24.14 24.50 -8.44
CA THR A 183 -23.30 25.12 -7.41
C THR A 183 -22.64 24.04 -6.58
N THR A 184 -21.32 24.16 -6.36
CA THR A 184 -20.58 23.25 -5.49
C THR A 184 -20.88 23.56 -4.03
N PHE A 185 -21.36 22.57 -3.29
CA PHE A 185 -21.52 22.62 -1.85
C PHE A 185 -20.41 21.86 -1.14
N TYR A 186 -19.92 22.43 -0.06
CA TYR A 186 -18.94 21.85 0.84
C TYR A 186 -19.66 21.26 2.05
N ILE A 187 -19.35 20.05 2.39
CA ILE A 187 -19.87 19.34 3.54
C ILE A 187 -18.70 19.15 4.50
N LEU A 188 -18.79 19.71 5.69
CA LEU A 188 -17.81 19.51 6.75
C LEU A 188 -18.23 18.33 7.61
N VAL A 189 -17.36 17.33 7.70
CA VAL A 189 -17.61 16.07 8.42
C VAL A 189 -16.60 15.90 9.53
N ALA A 190 -17.06 15.62 10.74
CA ALA A 190 -16.24 15.21 11.86
C ALA A 190 -16.49 13.73 12.20
N MET A 191 -15.46 12.99 12.64
CA MET A 191 -15.55 11.57 13.03
C MET A 191 -14.74 11.32 14.30
N ARG A 192 -15.31 10.61 15.27
CA ARG A 192 -14.58 9.98 16.38
C ARG A 192 -14.01 8.63 15.91
N LEU A 193 -12.68 8.48 15.97
CA LEU A 193 -12.04 7.31 15.33
C LEU A 193 -12.32 5.99 16.04
N ASN A 194 -12.48 6.00 17.35
CA ASN A 194 -12.74 4.78 18.15
C ASN A 194 -14.14 4.20 17.91
N THR A 195 -15.16 5.06 17.96
CA THR A 195 -16.58 4.65 17.88
C THR A 195 -17.13 4.69 16.48
N ARG A 196 -16.42 5.28 15.52
CA ARG A 196 -16.90 5.56 14.15
C ARG A 196 -18.09 6.51 14.09
N HIS A 197 -18.43 7.17 15.20
CA HIS A 197 -19.45 8.21 15.18
C HIS A 197 -19.04 9.34 14.28
N VAL A 198 -19.98 9.87 13.52
CA VAL A 198 -19.79 10.90 12.50
C VAL A 198 -20.78 12.00 12.69
N GLU A 199 -20.35 13.24 12.59
CA GLU A 199 -21.24 14.39 12.56
C GLU A 199 -21.05 15.17 11.26
N ILE A 200 -22.16 15.53 10.62
CA ILE A 200 -22.16 16.51 9.55
C ILE A 200 -22.24 17.88 10.21
N ALA A 201 -21.08 18.47 10.47
CA ALA A 201 -20.96 19.74 11.17
C ALA A 201 -21.66 20.89 10.44
N GLY A 202 -21.69 20.82 9.09
CA GLY A 202 -22.44 21.79 8.31
C GLY A 202 -22.26 21.63 6.81
N VAL A 203 -23.11 22.32 6.08
CA VAL A 203 -23.17 22.36 4.62
C VAL A 203 -23.22 23.80 4.13
N THR A 204 -22.36 24.21 3.22
CA THR A 204 -22.32 25.56 2.66
C THR A 204 -21.81 25.60 1.23
N ALA A 205 -22.24 26.56 0.44
CA ALA A 205 -21.63 26.84 -0.86
C ALA A 205 -20.37 27.71 -0.72
N ASN A 206 -20.19 28.40 0.42
CA ASN A 206 -19.03 29.24 0.66
C ASN A 206 -18.45 28.98 2.05
N PRO A 207 -17.41 28.12 2.19
CA PRO A 207 -16.75 27.79 3.45
C PRO A 207 -15.77 28.91 3.85
N ASP A 208 -16.25 30.10 4.11
CA ASP A 208 -15.45 31.23 4.56
C ASP A 208 -14.99 31.08 6.03
N GLY A 209 -14.05 31.93 6.44
CA GLY A 209 -13.45 31.85 7.77
C GLY A 209 -14.46 32.03 8.91
N ASN A 210 -15.53 32.84 8.73
CA ASN A 210 -16.56 33.02 9.73
C ASN A 210 -17.43 31.78 9.88
N TRP A 211 -17.82 31.19 8.77
CA TRP A 211 -18.57 29.94 8.78
C TRP A 211 -17.77 28.80 9.42
N VAL A 212 -16.50 28.64 9.05
CA VAL A 212 -15.64 27.60 9.62
C VAL A 212 -15.45 27.78 11.12
N ARG A 213 -15.28 29.03 11.59
CA ARG A 213 -15.21 29.37 13.03
C ARG A 213 -16.52 29.05 13.73
N GLN A 214 -17.66 29.29 13.09
CA GLN A 214 -18.97 28.96 13.68
C GLN A 214 -19.15 27.44 13.79
N MET A 215 -18.70 26.66 12.78
CA MET A 215 -18.72 25.20 12.87
C MET A 215 -17.80 24.69 13.99
N ALA A 216 -16.66 25.31 14.19
CA ALA A 216 -15.77 24.99 15.32
C ALA A 216 -16.49 25.22 16.67
N ARG A 217 -17.18 26.33 16.84
CA ARG A 217 -17.99 26.62 18.06
C ARG A 217 -19.07 25.56 18.28
N ASN A 218 -19.79 25.18 17.23
CA ASN A 218 -20.86 24.21 17.34
C ASN A 218 -20.28 22.81 17.75
N LEU A 219 -19.16 22.44 17.18
CA LEU A 219 -18.51 21.14 17.46
C LEU A 219 -17.90 21.07 18.86
N THR A 220 -17.58 22.20 19.51
CA THR A 220 -16.92 22.27 20.83
C THR A 220 -17.80 22.86 21.91
N GLY A 221 -19.08 23.17 21.62
CA GLY A 221 -20.05 23.67 22.59
C GLY A 221 -20.33 22.65 23.70
N TYR A 222 -21.26 23.01 24.61
CA TYR A 222 -21.58 22.22 25.79
C TYR A 222 -21.99 20.77 25.52
N ASP A 223 -22.64 20.50 24.39
CA ASP A 223 -23.03 19.20 23.86
C ASP A 223 -22.29 18.88 22.53
N GLY A 224 -21.21 19.56 22.29
CA GLY A 224 -20.48 19.49 21.02
C GLY A 224 -19.82 18.14 20.77
N PHE A 225 -19.83 17.72 19.53
CA PHE A 225 -19.28 16.43 19.08
C PHE A 225 -17.79 16.23 19.44
N LEU A 226 -17.01 17.30 19.53
CA LEU A 226 -15.57 17.25 19.84
C LEU A 226 -15.25 17.52 21.31
N LEU A 227 -16.23 17.63 22.21
CA LEU A 227 -16.01 18.00 23.60
C LEU A 227 -14.97 17.14 24.30
N ASP A 228 -15.01 15.81 24.09
CA ASP A 228 -14.10 14.84 24.74
C ASP A 228 -12.87 14.51 23.87
N ALA A 229 -12.67 15.20 22.75
CA ALA A 229 -11.56 14.93 21.86
C ALA A 229 -10.26 15.60 22.37
N SER A 230 -9.27 14.83 22.78
CA SER A 230 -7.96 15.35 23.14
C SER A 230 -7.10 15.71 21.92
N TYR A 231 -7.35 15.06 20.78
CA TYR A 231 -6.63 15.25 19.53
C TYR A 231 -7.59 15.37 18.35
N LEU A 232 -7.35 16.37 17.50
CA LEU A 232 -8.09 16.58 16.27
C LEU A 232 -7.16 16.46 15.06
N LEU A 233 -7.38 15.44 14.23
CA LEU A 233 -6.67 15.27 12.97
C LEU A 233 -7.30 16.17 11.90
N ILE A 234 -6.49 17.00 11.27
CA ILE A 234 -6.91 17.86 10.16
C ILE A 234 -5.89 17.84 9.03
N ASP A 235 -6.36 18.04 7.81
CA ASP A 235 -5.48 18.24 6.67
C ASP A 235 -4.86 19.66 6.69
N ARG A 236 -3.86 19.88 5.83
CA ARG A 236 -3.16 21.15 5.67
C ARG A 236 -3.90 22.17 4.79
N ASP A 237 -5.16 21.92 4.50
CA ASP A 237 -5.99 22.86 3.74
C ASP A 237 -6.09 24.20 4.48
N THR A 238 -5.89 25.29 3.73
CA THR A 238 -5.96 26.66 4.27
C THR A 238 -7.34 27.03 4.83
N ARG A 239 -8.39 26.38 4.38
CA ARG A 239 -9.77 26.51 4.90
C ARG A 239 -9.88 26.18 6.38
N PHE A 240 -8.99 25.32 6.91
CA PHE A 240 -8.95 24.99 8.33
C PHE A 240 -8.20 26.00 9.21
N LEU A 241 -7.57 27.05 8.65
CA LEU A 241 -6.87 28.06 9.45
C LEU A 241 -7.75 28.73 10.51
N PRO A 242 -9.01 29.14 10.21
CA PRO A 242 -9.90 29.74 11.22
C PRO A 242 -10.31 28.76 12.32
N LEU A 243 -10.51 27.47 11.97
CA LEU A 243 -10.80 26.41 12.94
C LEU A 243 -9.58 26.19 13.86
N ARG A 244 -8.38 26.10 13.29
CA ARG A 244 -7.13 25.93 14.06
C ARG A 244 -6.90 27.07 15.04
N ALA A 245 -7.09 28.31 14.60
CA ALA A 245 -6.96 29.47 15.46
C ALA A 245 -7.93 29.39 16.65
N TYR A 246 -9.21 29.10 16.36
CA TYR A 246 -10.25 28.98 17.38
C TYR A 246 -9.95 27.83 18.36
N MET A 247 -9.61 26.64 17.86
CA MET A 247 -9.32 25.46 18.71
C MET A 247 -8.13 25.72 19.66
N ASN A 248 -7.04 26.31 19.14
CA ASN A 248 -5.87 26.62 19.94
C ASN A 248 -6.14 27.69 21.03
N GLU A 249 -7.09 28.58 20.80
CA GLU A 249 -7.43 29.67 21.73
C GLU A 249 -8.46 29.23 22.77
N MET A 250 -9.45 28.42 22.35
CA MET A 250 -10.66 28.18 23.14
C MET A 250 -10.79 26.74 23.68
N THR A 251 -9.90 25.83 23.34
CA THR A 251 -10.01 24.44 23.76
C THR A 251 -8.65 23.83 24.13
N ASP A 252 -8.68 22.76 24.91
CA ASP A 252 -7.48 21.96 25.23
C ASP A 252 -7.17 20.89 24.16
N THR A 253 -8.00 20.79 23.12
CA THR A 253 -7.85 19.83 22.04
C THR A 253 -6.62 20.14 21.20
N LYS A 254 -5.67 19.23 21.15
CA LYS A 254 -4.44 19.37 20.36
C LYS A 254 -4.68 19.08 18.90
N ILE A 255 -4.36 20.04 18.03
CA ILE A 255 -4.44 19.86 16.59
C ILE A 255 -3.24 19.11 16.06
N VAL A 256 -3.50 18.03 15.34
CA VAL A 256 -2.50 17.19 14.69
C VAL A 256 -2.64 17.33 13.18
N LEU A 257 -1.66 18.02 12.57
CA LEU A 257 -1.63 18.20 11.12
C LEU A 257 -1.12 16.92 10.44
N LEU A 258 -1.89 16.40 9.51
CA LEU A 258 -1.50 15.26 8.71
C LEU A 258 -0.25 15.59 7.86
N PRO A 259 0.74 14.69 7.78
CA PRO A 259 1.87 14.85 6.89
C PRO A 259 1.40 14.95 5.43
N PRO A 260 2.11 15.72 4.58
CA PRO A 260 1.77 15.79 3.15
C PRO A 260 1.79 14.40 2.50
N ARG A 261 0.83 14.14 1.60
CA ARG A 261 0.73 12.89 0.82
C ARG A 261 0.64 11.62 1.68
N SER A 262 -0.03 11.68 2.81
CA SER A 262 -0.20 10.54 3.72
C SER A 262 -1.67 10.19 3.94
N PRO A 263 -2.42 9.76 2.90
CA PRO A 263 -3.86 9.50 2.99
C PRO A 263 -4.19 8.41 4.03
N ASN A 264 -3.32 7.43 4.20
CA ASN A 264 -3.55 6.33 5.15
C ASN A 264 -3.71 6.79 6.62
N LEU A 265 -3.34 8.02 6.94
CA LEU A 265 -3.40 8.54 8.31
C LEU A 265 -4.80 9.02 8.71
N ASN A 266 -5.71 9.21 7.73
CA ASN A 266 -7.12 9.53 7.95
C ASN A 266 -8.06 8.51 7.28
N ALA A 267 -7.59 7.26 7.18
CA ALA A 267 -8.24 6.22 6.38
C ALA A 267 -9.71 5.95 6.77
N HIS A 268 -10.08 6.16 8.05
CA HIS A 268 -11.44 5.91 8.52
C HIS A 268 -12.42 6.98 8.04
N LEU A 269 -12.06 8.25 8.18
CA LEU A 269 -12.88 9.35 7.67
C LEU A 269 -12.94 9.35 6.13
N GLU A 270 -11.82 9.07 5.45
CA GLU A 270 -11.79 8.92 4.00
C GLU A 270 -12.69 7.76 3.51
N ARG A 271 -12.72 6.64 4.24
CA ARG A 271 -13.62 5.53 3.93
C ARG A 271 -15.08 5.91 4.09
N PHE A 272 -15.43 6.63 5.18
CA PHE A 272 -16.77 7.18 5.35
C PHE A 272 -17.14 8.10 4.19
N MET A 273 -16.27 9.05 3.83
CA MET A 273 -16.46 9.98 2.72
C MET A 273 -16.69 9.25 1.38
N ARG A 274 -15.91 8.18 1.15
CA ARG A 274 -16.07 7.34 -0.04
C ARG A 274 -17.43 6.64 -0.06
N SER A 275 -17.86 6.08 1.08
CA SER A 275 -19.19 5.47 1.21
C SER A 275 -20.30 6.51 1.01
N LEU A 276 -20.20 7.67 1.65
CA LEU A 276 -21.14 8.77 1.48
C LEU A 276 -21.26 9.17 -0.01
N LYS A 277 -20.15 9.30 -0.72
CA LYS A 277 -20.17 9.60 -2.15
C LYS A 277 -20.82 8.48 -2.95
N SER A 278 -20.28 7.27 -2.88
CA SER A 278 -20.71 6.15 -3.74
C SER A 278 -22.16 5.66 -3.46
N GLU A 279 -22.65 5.80 -2.24
CA GLU A 279 -23.96 5.28 -1.84
C GLU A 279 -25.05 6.36 -1.79
N CYS A 280 -24.68 7.65 -1.71
CA CYS A 280 -25.62 8.77 -1.61
C CYS A 280 -25.32 9.88 -2.64
N LEU A 281 -24.18 10.57 -2.52
CA LEU A 281 -23.97 11.83 -3.24
C LEU A 281 -23.88 11.66 -4.76
N ASP A 282 -23.18 10.62 -5.23
CA ASP A 282 -22.98 10.35 -6.66
C ASP A 282 -24.19 9.67 -7.33
N ARG A 283 -25.18 9.24 -6.52
CA ARG A 283 -26.37 8.52 -6.98
C ARG A 283 -27.62 9.40 -7.06
N MET A 284 -27.54 10.64 -6.58
CA MET A 284 -28.69 11.56 -6.49
C MET A 284 -28.41 12.90 -7.15
N ILE A 285 -29.45 13.50 -7.70
CA ILE A 285 -29.44 14.90 -8.13
C ILE A 285 -30.12 15.73 -7.04
N PHE A 286 -29.41 16.72 -6.54
CA PHE A 286 -29.90 17.57 -5.45
C PHE A 286 -30.45 18.88 -5.98
N PHE A 287 -31.64 19.24 -5.54
CA PHE A 287 -32.28 20.53 -5.84
C PHE A 287 -32.35 21.39 -4.59
N GLY A 288 -31.40 22.33 -4.49
CA GLY A 288 -31.24 23.23 -3.34
C GLY A 288 -30.66 22.53 -2.09
N ARG A 289 -30.16 23.32 -1.18
CA ARG A 289 -29.51 22.92 0.06
C ARG A 289 -30.34 21.94 0.90
N ARG A 290 -31.66 22.19 1.02
CA ARG A 290 -32.56 21.35 1.85
C ARG A 290 -32.65 19.90 1.36
N SER A 291 -32.58 19.66 0.04
CA SER A 291 -32.61 18.31 -0.50
C SER A 291 -31.34 17.56 -0.15
N LEU A 292 -30.18 18.23 -0.21
CA LEU A 292 -28.89 17.69 0.22
C LEU A 292 -28.89 17.36 1.72
N GLU A 293 -29.28 18.30 2.57
CA GLU A 293 -29.32 18.11 4.03
C GLU A 293 -30.25 16.94 4.44
N ARG A 294 -31.40 16.78 3.76
CA ARG A 294 -32.29 15.65 3.99
C ARG A 294 -31.64 14.33 3.63
N ALA A 295 -30.94 14.26 2.51
CA ALA A 295 -30.26 13.05 2.09
C ALA A 295 -29.10 12.70 3.03
N LEU A 296 -28.30 13.65 3.45
CA LEU A 296 -27.24 13.46 4.45
C LEU A 296 -27.80 12.93 5.76
N LYS A 297 -28.92 13.50 6.25
CA LYS A 297 -29.57 13.01 7.47
C LYS A 297 -30.03 11.56 7.35
N GLN A 298 -30.62 11.17 6.22
CA GLN A 298 -31.03 9.79 5.97
C GLN A 298 -29.83 8.85 5.86
N PHE A 299 -28.75 9.26 5.19
CA PHE A 299 -27.53 8.48 5.07
C PHE A 299 -26.87 8.25 6.44
N VAL A 300 -26.74 9.30 7.26
CA VAL A 300 -26.15 9.19 8.60
C VAL A 300 -26.99 8.28 9.49
N ALA A 301 -28.32 8.37 9.42
CA ALA A 301 -29.21 7.47 10.15
C ALA A 301 -29.03 6.00 9.70
N HIS A 302 -28.91 5.76 8.39
CA HIS A 302 -28.58 4.43 7.89
C HIS A 302 -27.21 3.95 8.37
N TYR A 303 -26.21 4.81 8.33
CA TYR A 303 -24.84 4.51 8.75
C TYR A 303 -24.76 4.06 10.21
N TYR A 304 -25.53 4.66 11.10
CA TYR A 304 -25.56 4.30 12.52
C TYR A 304 -26.40 3.07 12.85
N LEU A 305 -27.62 3.05 12.32
CA LEU A 305 -28.69 2.17 12.82
C LEU A 305 -28.88 0.92 11.97
N GLU A 306 -28.34 0.88 10.75
CA GLU A 306 -28.73 -0.12 9.76
C GLU A 306 -27.55 -0.74 9.03
N ARG A 307 -26.40 -0.04 8.98
CA ARG A 307 -25.24 -0.51 8.22
C ARG A 307 -24.31 -1.38 9.06
N ASN A 308 -23.91 -2.53 8.48
CA ASN A 308 -22.87 -3.36 9.06
C ASN A 308 -21.47 -2.81 8.75
N HIS A 309 -20.60 -2.74 9.77
CA HIS A 309 -19.26 -2.19 9.69
C HIS A 309 -18.21 -3.30 9.80
N GLN A 310 -17.49 -3.61 8.71
CA GLN A 310 -16.47 -4.67 8.69
C GLN A 310 -15.39 -4.48 9.75
N GLU A 311 -15.01 -3.24 10.04
CA GLU A 311 -13.99 -2.92 11.05
C GLU A 311 -14.50 -3.10 12.49
N LEU A 312 -15.81 -3.20 12.68
CA LEU A 312 -16.46 -3.49 13.94
C LEU A 312 -17.04 -4.92 13.95
N GLU A 313 -16.35 -5.87 13.33
CA GLU A 313 -16.77 -7.27 13.23
C GLU A 313 -18.17 -7.45 12.57
N ASN A 314 -18.45 -6.62 11.57
CA ASN A 314 -19.77 -6.53 10.91
C ASN A 314 -20.93 -6.15 11.85
N ARG A 315 -20.66 -5.43 12.93
CA ARG A 315 -21.71 -4.91 13.82
C ARG A 315 -22.23 -3.57 13.33
N ILE A 316 -23.46 -3.26 13.72
CA ILE A 316 -24.08 -1.95 13.59
C ILE A 316 -23.55 -1.07 14.72
N ILE A 317 -23.33 0.24 14.48
CA ILE A 317 -22.78 1.17 15.48
C ILE A 317 -23.76 1.33 16.64
N GLU A 318 -25.03 1.60 16.32
CA GLU A 318 -26.13 1.76 17.29
C GLU A 318 -27.24 0.74 16.96
N PRO A 319 -27.07 -0.55 17.37
CA PRO A 319 -28.04 -1.57 17.02
C PRO A 319 -29.39 -1.32 17.71
N GLY A 320 -30.47 -1.33 16.94
CA GLY A 320 -31.84 -1.32 17.46
C GLY A 320 -32.24 -2.64 18.14
N ALA A 321 -33.37 -2.63 18.84
CA ALA A 321 -33.88 -3.80 19.53
C ALA A 321 -34.28 -4.96 18.59
N GLU A 322 -34.40 -4.72 17.31
CA GLU A 322 -34.69 -5.69 16.26
C GLU A 322 -33.47 -6.53 15.83
N VAL A 323 -32.26 -6.11 16.14
CA VAL A 323 -31.02 -6.80 15.74
C VAL A 323 -30.89 -8.13 16.50
N GLY A 324 -30.65 -9.20 15.75
CA GLY A 324 -30.50 -10.56 16.32
C GLY A 324 -31.81 -11.29 16.61
N ARG A 325 -32.98 -10.78 16.22
CA ARG A 325 -34.24 -11.49 16.33
C ARG A 325 -34.28 -12.68 15.38
N GLU A 326 -34.64 -13.83 15.89
CA GLU A 326 -34.78 -15.08 15.11
C GLU A 326 -36.21 -15.30 14.61
N ASN A 327 -37.22 -14.72 15.28
CA ASN A 327 -38.64 -14.87 14.97
C ASN A 327 -39.24 -13.56 14.45
N GLY A 328 -40.37 -13.66 13.73
CA GLY A 328 -41.08 -12.55 13.13
C GLY A 328 -40.90 -12.45 11.61
N GLU A 329 -41.77 -11.70 10.97
CA GLU A 329 -41.74 -11.48 9.52
C GLU A 329 -40.52 -10.62 9.12
N ILE A 330 -39.90 -10.95 7.99
CA ILE A 330 -38.77 -10.17 7.45
C ILE A 330 -39.33 -8.92 6.79
N GLN A 331 -38.94 -7.77 7.31
CA GLN A 331 -39.29 -6.46 6.80
C GLN A 331 -38.07 -5.80 6.15
N CYS A 332 -38.33 -4.87 5.23
CA CYS A 332 -37.30 -4.07 4.59
C CYS A 332 -37.56 -2.56 4.85
N ARG A 333 -36.65 -1.92 5.56
CA ARG A 333 -36.66 -0.45 5.69
C ARG A 333 -35.85 0.16 4.57
N GLU A 334 -36.47 1.04 3.82
CA GLU A 334 -35.84 1.73 2.70
C GLU A 334 -35.55 3.21 3.06
N ARG A 335 -34.37 3.68 2.63
CA ARG A 335 -33.99 5.10 2.70
C ARG A 335 -33.53 5.59 1.34
N LEU A 336 -33.50 6.91 1.15
CA LEU A 336 -33.10 7.57 -0.10
C LEU A 336 -33.86 7.01 -1.33
N GLY A 337 -35.18 6.76 -1.17
CA GLY A 337 -36.00 6.24 -2.26
C GLY A 337 -35.67 4.80 -2.66
N GLY A 338 -35.26 3.96 -1.70
CA GLY A 338 -34.94 2.55 -1.92
C GLY A 338 -33.47 2.27 -2.31
N MET A 339 -32.62 3.30 -2.35
CA MET A 339 -31.19 3.11 -2.62
C MET A 339 -30.44 2.47 -1.46
N LEU A 340 -30.86 2.73 -0.22
CA LEU A 340 -30.33 2.10 0.98
C LEU A 340 -31.41 1.20 1.57
N ARG A 341 -31.06 -0.03 1.88
CA ARG A 341 -31.98 -1.04 2.39
C ARG A 341 -31.42 -1.70 3.63
N TYR A 342 -32.31 -1.90 4.62
CA TYR A 342 -32.04 -2.61 5.84
C TYR A 342 -33.12 -3.67 6.07
N TYR A 343 -32.67 -4.91 6.29
CA TYR A 343 -33.59 -6.03 6.54
C TYR A 343 -33.58 -6.39 8.02
N TYR A 344 -34.77 -6.50 8.62
CA TYR A 344 -34.95 -6.81 10.02
C TYR A 344 -36.20 -7.67 10.23
N ARG A 345 -36.32 -8.24 11.41
CA ARG A 345 -37.57 -8.95 11.79
C ARG A 345 -38.42 -8.07 12.69
N GLU A 346 -39.67 -7.95 12.35
CA GLU A 346 -40.66 -7.27 13.19
C GLU A 346 -40.93 -8.09 14.45
N ALA A 347 -41.29 -7.42 15.57
CA ALA A 347 -41.72 -8.12 16.76
C ALA A 347 -43.06 -8.85 16.47
N ALA A 348 -43.12 -10.14 16.80
CA ALA A 348 -44.35 -10.92 16.70
C ALA A 348 -45.40 -10.43 17.70
#